data_386b0f0eec41518a52979bc4cc380caa
#
_entry.id   386b0f0eec41518a52979bc4cc380caa
#
_cell.length_a   1.000
_cell.length_b   1.000
_cell.length_c   1.000
_cell.angle_alpha   90.00
_cell.angle_beta   90.00
_cell.angle_gamma   90.00
#
_symmetry.space_group_name_H-M   'P 1'
#
loop_
_entity.id
_entity.type
_entity.pdbx_description
1 polymer ?
#
loop_
_entity_poly.entity_id
_entity_poly.type
_entity_poly.pdbx_seq_one_letter_code
_entity_poly.pdbx_strand_id
1 'polypeptide(L)'
;ESKYGHRLFELFGAFDTQEEQYKKGWDYIKAEFGDSYILLIDSDEIWEDIQLDKLIERIRQNPHYTAYHCAMRTYVKSPFYRITPPEKCYPTVVINGHKVGKIFGVRGNDLSPALYLGDVFMHHFSYVRRSDDAILEKIQYILLGDKDNYHKDWFEKYWEKIPNVRDFHPTIGEEKSWRKLETVNLQQLPLAVRDNELVKKGVKND
;
A
#
# COMPACT_ATOMS: atom_id res chain seq x y z
N GLU A 1 -9.22 18.16 15.75
CA GLU A 1 -7.79 18.48 15.63
C GLU A 1 -7.00 17.18 15.55
N SER A 2 -6.08 17.06 14.58
CA SER A 2 -5.28 15.84 14.44
C SER A 2 -4.24 15.77 15.55
N LYS A 3 -4.08 14.58 16.10
CA LYS A 3 -3.07 14.21 17.10
C LYS A 3 -1.62 14.55 16.66
N TYR A 4 -1.37 14.61 15.37
CA TYR A 4 0.00 14.72 14.82
C TYR A 4 0.37 16.11 14.30
N GLY A 5 -0.52 17.10 14.40
CA GLY A 5 -0.32 18.45 13.87
C GLY A 5 -0.15 18.45 12.34
N HIS A 6 -0.78 19.37 11.62
CA HIS A 6 -0.74 19.33 10.15
C HIS A 6 -0.18 20.61 9.57
N ARG A 7 0.83 20.43 8.71
CA ARG A 7 1.08 21.36 7.62
C ARG A 7 0.92 20.55 6.33
N LEU A 8 -0.05 20.90 5.50
CA LEU A 8 -0.20 20.34 4.17
C LEU A 8 0.65 21.16 3.21
N PHE A 9 1.53 20.50 2.50
CA PHE A 9 2.29 21.07 1.39
C PHE A 9 1.91 20.31 0.13
N GLU A 10 1.52 21.01 -0.90
CA GLU A 10 1.16 20.42 -2.18
C GLU A 10 2.29 20.66 -3.17
N LEU A 11 2.84 19.58 -3.72
CA LEU A 11 3.83 19.61 -4.78
C LEU A 11 3.16 19.22 -6.09
N PHE A 12 2.87 20.23 -6.92
CA PHE A 12 2.31 19.99 -8.24
C PHE A 12 3.41 19.70 -9.26
N GLY A 13 3.11 18.81 -10.20
CA GLY A 13 3.97 18.50 -11.34
C GLY A 13 3.43 17.34 -12.18
N ALA A 14 3.78 17.35 -13.45
CA ALA A 14 3.70 16.15 -14.27
C ALA A 14 4.98 15.34 -14.02
N PHE A 15 4.83 14.06 -13.81
CA PHE A 15 5.93 13.11 -13.61
C PHE A 15 5.77 11.99 -14.62
N ASP A 16 6.84 11.64 -15.32
CA ASP A 16 6.83 10.53 -16.26
C ASP A 16 6.88 9.18 -15.54
N THR A 17 7.45 9.17 -14.32
CA THR A 17 7.58 7.97 -13.51
C THR A 17 7.24 8.22 -12.03
N GLN A 18 6.84 7.17 -11.34
CA GLN A 18 6.64 7.19 -9.89
C GLN A 18 7.95 7.48 -9.15
N GLU A 19 9.08 7.04 -9.68
CA GLU A 19 10.41 7.31 -9.11
C GLU A 19 10.72 8.81 -9.09
N GLU A 20 10.44 9.54 -10.17
CA GLU A 20 10.60 10.99 -10.22
C GLU A 20 9.72 11.70 -9.19
N GLN A 21 8.48 11.25 -9.02
CA GLN A 21 7.57 11.78 -8.01
C GLN A 21 8.14 11.60 -6.60
N TYR A 22 8.58 10.38 -6.25
CA TYR A 22 9.20 10.12 -4.96
C TYR A 22 10.47 10.94 -4.74
N LYS A 23 11.33 11.02 -5.76
CA LYS A 23 12.55 11.81 -5.70
C LYS A 23 12.27 13.28 -5.43
N LYS A 24 11.31 13.89 -6.13
CA LYS A 24 10.95 15.29 -5.92
C LYS A 24 10.39 15.52 -4.51
N GLY A 25 9.53 14.64 -4.02
CA GLY A 25 9.03 14.68 -2.65
C GLY A 25 10.15 14.58 -1.62
N TRP A 26 11.10 13.67 -1.84
CA TRP A 26 12.29 13.51 -1.00
C TRP A 26 13.13 14.78 -0.95
N ASP A 27 13.52 15.31 -2.11
CA ASP A 27 14.36 16.50 -2.23
C ASP A 27 13.70 17.70 -1.52
N TYR A 28 12.37 17.86 -1.66
CA TYR A 28 11.60 18.89 -0.96
C TYR A 28 11.61 18.71 0.56
N ILE A 29 11.31 17.50 1.06
CA ILE A 29 11.29 17.22 2.50
C ILE A 29 12.67 17.46 3.11
N LYS A 30 13.74 17.05 2.45
CA LYS A 30 15.12 17.27 2.91
C LYS A 30 15.48 18.75 2.97
N ALA A 31 15.04 19.55 1.99
CA ALA A 31 15.31 20.98 1.95
C ALA A 31 14.53 21.75 3.05
N GLU A 32 13.26 21.41 3.28
CA GLU A 32 12.37 22.14 4.19
C GLU A 32 12.48 21.68 5.65
N PHE A 33 12.69 20.38 5.87
CA PHE A 33 12.63 19.76 7.20
C PHE A 33 13.94 19.12 7.65
N GLY A 34 14.95 19.09 6.77
CA GLY A 34 16.24 18.47 7.06
C GLY A 34 16.13 16.95 7.25
N ASP A 35 16.94 16.44 8.15
CA ASP A 35 16.95 15.02 8.49
C ASP A 35 15.75 14.66 9.37
N SER A 36 14.89 13.76 8.87
CA SER A 36 13.68 13.34 9.56
C SER A 36 13.30 11.90 9.15
N TYR A 37 12.38 11.30 9.91
CA TYR A 37 11.73 10.07 9.48
C TYR A 37 10.60 10.41 8.53
N ILE A 38 10.58 9.79 7.36
CA ILE A 38 9.63 10.08 6.29
C ILE A 38 8.70 8.88 6.13
N LEU A 39 7.42 9.06 6.44
CA LEU A 39 6.38 8.06 6.19
C LEU A 39 5.89 8.18 4.75
N LEU A 40 5.94 7.09 4.01
CA LEU A 40 5.47 6.97 2.63
C LEU A 40 4.06 6.40 2.64
N ILE A 41 3.10 7.09 2.02
CA ILE A 41 1.70 6.66 1.93
C ILE A 41 1.22 6.86 0.49
N ASP A 42 0.75 5.79 -0.14
CA ASP A 42 0.06 5.88 -1.44
C ASP A 42 -1.43 6.19 -1.23
N SER A 43 -2.09 6.73 -2.24
CA SER A 43 -3.50 7.19 -2.15
C SER A 43 -4.51 6.07 -1.88
N ASP A 44 -4.12 4.82 -2.06
CA ASP A 44 -4.93 3.62 -1.81
C ASP A 44 -4.49 2.86 -0.53
N GLU A 45 -3.68 3.51 0.31
CA GLU A 45 -3.25 3.01 1.61
C GLU A 45 -3.92 3.77 2.75
N ILE A 46 -4.39 3.04 3.75
CA ILE A 46 -5.03 3.61 4.94
C ILE A 46 -4.35 3.08 6.19
N TRP A 47 -3.98 4.01 7.05
CA TRP A 47 -3.39 3.75 8.35
C TRP A 47 -4.39 4.04 9.46
N GLU A 48 -4.52 3.12 10.39
CA GLU A 48 -5.24 3.35 11.64
C GLU A 48 -4.30 3.98 12.67
N ASP A 49 -4.80 4.88 13.51
CA ASP A 49 -4.00 5.57 14.54
C ASP A 49 -3.22 4.59 15.43
N ILE A 50 -3.83 3.48 15.79
CA ILE A 50 -3.18 2.44 16.60
C ILE A 50 -1.97 1.81 15.90
N GLN A 51 -2.00 1.71 14.57
CA GLN A 51 -0.88 1.18 13.78
C GLN A 51 0.22 2.23 13.62
N LEU A 52 -0.15 3.50 13.48
CA LEU A 52 0.81 4.61 13.47
C LEU A 52 1.52 4.75 14.82
N ASP A 53 0.80 4.65 15.95
CA ASP A 53 1.41 4.67 17.28
C ASP A 53 2.42 3.54 17.47
N LYS A 54 2.06 2.31 17.06
CA LYS A 54 2.97 1.17 17.07
C LYS A 54 4.20 1.40 16.19
N LEU A 55 3.99 1.91 14.97
CA LEU A 55 5.08 2.22 14.04
C LEU A 55 6.07 3.19 14.68
N ILE A 56 5.59 4.30 15.23
CA ILE A 56 6.42 5.30 15.90
C ILE A 56 7.20 4.69 17.05
N GLU A 57 6.57 3.87 17.88
CA GLU A 57 7.21 3.20 19.00
C GLU A 57 8.30 2.24 18.53
N ARG A 58 8.05 1.43 17.47
CA ARG A 58 9.04 0.52 16.90
C ARG A 58 10.24 1.25 16.31
N ILE A 59 10.02 2.40 15.66
CA ILE A 59 11.10 3.26 15.16
C ILE A 59 11.95 3.78 16.30
N ARG A 60 11.35 4.28 17.39
CA ARG A 60 12.05 4.78 18.56
C ARG A 60 12.92 3.72 19.24
N GLN A 61 12.41 2.49 19.30
CA GLN A 61 13.16 1.35 19.85
C GLN A 61 14.31 0.89 18.93
N ASN A 62 14.25 1.20 17.64
CA ASN A 62 15.17 0.69 16.62
C ASN A 62 15.71 1.78 15.68
N PRO A 63 16.30 2.88 16.19
CA PRO A 63 16.63 4.06 15.38
C PRO A 63 17.82 3.84 14.43
N HIS A 64 18.46 2.69 14.49
CA HIS A 64 19.67 2.39 13.72
C HIS A 64 19.39 1.86 12.30
N TYR A 65 18.15 1.52 11.98
CA TYR A 65 17.77 1.08 10.63
C TYR A 65 17.60 2.25 9.66
N THR A 66 17.83 2.00 8.37
CA THR A 66 17.65 2.96 7.29
C THR A 66 16.23 2.97 6.75
N ALA A 67 15.57 1.81 6.80
CA ALA A 67 14.20 1.65 6.33
C ALA A 67 13.41 0.72 7.25
N TYR A 68 12.09 0.91 7.23
CA TYR A 68 11.14 0.08 7.98
C TYR A 68 10.05 -0.41 7.03
N HIS A 69 9.78 -1.69 7.10
CA HIS A 69 8.78 -2.37 6.30
C HIS A 69 7.66 -2.90 7.20
N CYS A 70 6.43 -2.91 6.73
CA CYS A 70 5.32 -3.51 7.46
C CYS A 70 4.49 -4.44 6.58
N ALA A 71 3.58 -5.18 7.21
CA ALA A 71 2.65 -6.04 6.50
C ALA A 71 1.58 -5.21 5.76
N MET A 72 1.07 -5.74 4.65
CA MET A 72 -0.10 -5.22 3.97
C MET A 72 -1.32 -6.12 4.21
N ARG A 73 -2.44 -5.49 4.51
CA ARG A 73 -3.77 -6.11 4.46
C ARG A 73 -4.42 -5.71 3.14
N THR A 74 -4.21 -6.50 2.11
CA THR A 74 -4.69 -6.17 0.75
C THR A 74 -6.12 -6.61 0.55
N TYR A 75 -6.92 -5.70 -0.03
CA TYR A 75 -8.33 -5.89 -0.36
C TYR A 75 -8.51 -5.96 -1.88
N VAL A 76 -9.42 -6.84 -2.32
CA VAL A 76 -9.60 -7.14 -3.74
C VAL A 76 -11.09 -7.14 -4.10
N LYS A 77 -11.48 -6.44 -5.16
CA LYS A 77 -12.82 -6.30 -5.73
C LYS A 77 -13.79 -5.54 -4.82
N SER A 78 -13.76 -5.81 -3.55
CA SER A 78 -14.63 -5.19 -2.54
C SER A 78 -13.80 -4.91 -1.27
N PRO A 79 -14.12 -3.86 -0.49
CA PRO A 79 -13.51 -3.65 0.82
C PRO A 79 -13.82 -4.79 1.81
N PHE A 80 -14.78 -5.66 1.49
CA PHE A 80 -15.14 -6.81 2.31
C PHE A 80 -14.37 -8.09 1.98
N TYR A 81 -13.55 -8.11 0.94
CA TYR A 81 -12.73 -9.27 0.57
C TYR A 81 -11.25 -8.97 0.78
N ARG A 82 -10.65 -9.62 1.77
CA ARG A 82 -9.25 -9.44 2.15
C ARG A 82 -8.44 -10.70 1.84
N ILE A 83 -7.22 -10.51 1.34
CA ILE A 83 -6.29 -11.60 1.09
C ILE A 83 -5.86 -12.25 2.40
N THR A 84 -5.86 -13.58 2.44
CA THR A 84 -5.41 -14.35 3.59
C THR A 84 -4.62 -15.60 3.17
N PRO A 85 -3.46 -15.90 3.79
CA PRO A 85 -2.75 -15.04 4.77
C PRO A 85 -2.35 -13.70 4.16
N PRO A 86 -2.00 -12.69 4.96
CA PRO A 86 -1.48 -11.42 4.46
C PRO A 86 -0.31 -11.63 3.51
N GLU A 87 -0.20 -10.76 2.53
CA GLU A 87 0.91 -10.79 1.58
C GLU A 87 2.26 -10.76 2.29
N LYS A 88 3.22 -11.49 1.72
CA LYS A 88 4.62 -11.43 2.16
C LYS A 88 5.42 -10.31 1.47
N CYS A 89 4.76 -9.49 0.65
CA CYS A 89 5.34 -8.27 0.13
C CYS A 89 5.30 -7.21 1.24
N TYR A 90 6.45 -6.71 1.60
CA TYR A 90 6.62 -5.77 2.69
C TYR A 90 7.18 -4.47 2.13
N PRO A 91 6.34 -3.52 1.72
CA PRO A 91 6.83 -2.26 1.19
C PRO A 91 7.57 -1.47 2.26
N THR A 92 8.53 -0.68 1.84
CA THR A 92 9.10 0.35 2.69
C THR A 92 8.00 1.36 3.03
N VAL A 93 7.76 1.55 4.31
CA VAL A 93 6.77 2.52 4.78
C VAL A 93 7.41 3.70 5.48
N VAL A 94 8.59 3.54 6.06
CA VAL A 94 9.35 4.66 6.63
C VAL A 94 10.80 4.59 6.19
N ILE A 95 11.33 5.75 5.80
CA ILE A 95 12.74 5.97 5.53
C ILE A 95 13.33 6.87 6.61
N ASN A 96 14.48 6.47 7.13
CA ASN A 96 15.23 7.26 8.11
C ASN A 96 16.12 8.27 7.37
N GLY A 97 15.63 9.49 7.19
CA GLY A 97 16.34 10.56 6.51
C GLY A 97 17.63 11.02 7.20
N HIS A 98 17.84 10.67 8.50
CA HIS A 98 19.11 10.90 9.17
C HIS A 98 20.24 10.00 8.63
N LYS A 99 19.89 8.89 7.98
CA LYS A 99 20.85 7.89 7.48
C LYS A 99 20.90 7.80 5.96
N VAL A 100 19.88 8.33 5.29
CA VAL A 100 19.71 8.23 3.84
C VAL A 100 19.79 9.62 3.24
N GLY A 101 20.82 9.89 2.47
CA GLY A 101 21.00 11.17 1.79
C GLY A 101 20.19 11.30 0.49
N LYS A 102 19.92 10.15 -0.17
CA LYS A 102 19.23 10.09 -1.46
C LYS A 102 18.47 8.77 -1.56
N ILE A 103 17.29 8.79 -2.14
CA ILE A 103 16.54 7.58 -2.47
C ILE A 103 16.64 7.25 -3.96
N PHE A 104 16.56 5.97 -4.28
CA PHE A 104 16.49 5.43 -5.63
C PHE A 104 15.31 4.46 -5.72
N GLY A 105 14.78 4.32 -6.93
CA GLY A 105 13.62 3.46 -7.17
C GLY A 105 12.35 3.91 -6.48
N VAL A 106 11.35 3.07 -6.57
CA VAL A 106 10.07 3.29 -5.91
C VAL A 106 10.20 2.92 -4.44
N ARG A 107 9.90 3.87 -3.55
CA ARG A 107 9.90 3.70 -2.09
C ARG A 107 11.25 3.32 -1.46
N GLY A 108 12.38 3.32 -2.20
CA GLY A 108 13.68 2.95 -1.63
C GLY A 108 13.71 1.53 -1.04
N ASN A 109 13.15 0.55 -1.75
CA ASN A 109 13.07 -0.84 -1.28
C ASN A 109 14.43 -1.54 -1.16
N ASP A 110 15.47 -0.98 -1.73
CA ASP A 110 16.87 -1.44 -1.69
C ASP A 110 17.66 -0.91 -0.48
N LEU A 111 17.04 -0.07 0.36
CA LEU A 111 17.72 0.51 1.53
C LEU A 111 18.04 -0.56 2.57
N SER A 112 19.30 -0.55 3.03
CA SER A 112 19.83 -1.49 4.03
C SER A 112 20.67 -0.75 5.08
N PRO A 113 20.65 -1.15 6.36
CA PRO A 113 19.83 -2.21 6.95
C PRO A 113 18.35 -1.83 7.07
N ALA A 114 17.44 -2.74 6.76
CA ALA A 114 16.02 -2.56 6.90
C ALA A 114 15.44 -3.43 8.02
N LEU A 115 14.38 -2.96 8.69
CA LEU A 115 13.66 -3.70 9.73
C LEU A 115 12.23 -4.01 9.27
N TYR A 116 11.88 -5.29 9.30
CA TYR A 116 10.52 -5.73 9.09
C TYR A 116 9.73 -5.75 10.41
N LEU A 117 8.59 -5.05 10.42
CA LEU A 117 7.69 -4.89 11.56
C LEU A 117 6.48 -5.81 11.41
N GLY A 118 6.59 -7.06 11.89
CA GLY A 118 5.56 -8.09 11.71
C GLY A 118 4.25 -7.84 12.47
N ASP A 119 4.25 -6.93 13.45
CA ASP A 119 3.08 -6.56 14.26
C ASP A 119 2.46 -5.20 13.86
N VAL A 120 3.02 -4.57 12.83
CA VAL A 120 2.51 -3.34 12.21
C VAL A 120 1.97 -3.66 10.83
N PHE A 121 0.81 -3.13 10.50
CA PHE A 121 0.22 -3.30 9.18
C PHE A 121 -0.52 -2.04 8.73
N MET A 122 -0.63 -1.90 7.41
CA MET A 122 -1.50 -0.95 6.76
C MET A 122 -2.58 -1.65 5.94
N HIS A 123 -3.66 -0.95 5.66
CA HIS A 123 -4.71 -1.41 4.76
C HIS A 123 -4.45 -0.91 3.35
N HIS A 124 -4.45 -1.80 2.36
CA HIS A 124 -4.11 -1.52 0.98
C HIS A 124 -5.29 -1.88 0.06
N PHE A 125 -5.89 -0.86 -0.58
CA PHE A 125 -7.09 -0.98 -1.39
C PHE A 125 -6.82 -0.89 -2.90
N SER A 126 -5.62 -1.20 -3.32
CA SER A 126 -5.15 -1.04 -4.72
C SER A 126 -6.03 -1.76 -5.75
N TYR A 127 -6.67 -2.88 -5.34
CA TYR A 127 -7.57 -3.67 -6.18
C TYR A 127 -9.05 -3.50 -5.80
N VAL A 128 -9.40 -2.45 -5.06
CA VAL A 128 -10.78 -2.04 -4.82
C VAL A 128 -11.05 -0.81 -5.66
N ARG A 129 -11.67 -0.99 -6.82
CA ARG A 129 -11.93 0.07 -7.79
C ARG A 129 -13.43 0.21 -8.02
N ARG A 130 -13.84 1.37 -8.54
CA ARG A 130 -15.26 1.72 -8.78
C ARG A 130 -15.94 0.85 -9.83
N SER A 131 -15.19 0.20 -10.70
CA SER A 131 -15.71 -0.66 -11.76
C SER A 131 -14.66 -1.68 -12.21
N ASP A 132 -15.13 -2.73 -12.89
CA ASP A 132 -14.27 -3.73 -13.51
C ASP A 132 -13.39 -3.12 -14.62
N ASP A 133 -13.92 -2.13 -15.37
CA ASP A 133 -13.13 -1.40 -16.38
C ASP A 133 -11.90 -0.73 -15.77
N ALA A 134 -12.04 -0.12 -14.59
CA ALA A 134 -10.91 0.51 -13.90
C ALA A 134 -9.85 -0.52 -13.41
N ILE A 135 -10.25 -1.78 -13.21
CA ILE A 135 -9.30 -2.87 -12.95
C ILE A 135 -8.64 -3.33 -14.23
N LEU A 136 -9.40 -3.46 -15.32
CA LEU A 136 -8.84 -3.80 -16.64
C LEU A 136 -7.80 -2.76 -17.08
N GLU A 137 -8.10 -1.48 -16.95
CA GLU A 137 -7.14 -0.40 -17.24
C GLU A 137 -5.87 -0.51 -16.39
N LYS A 138 -6.02 -0.77 -15.07
CA LYS A 138 -4.88 -0.97 -14.18
C LYS A 138 -4.01 -2.16 -14.63
N ILE A 139 -4.61 -3.30 -14.93
CA ILE A 139 -3.89 -4.50 -15.37
C ILE A 139 -3.19 -4.23 -16.71
N GLN A 140 -3.86 -3.59 -17.66
CA GLN A 140 -3.28 -3.20 -18.95
C GLN A 140 -2.08 -2.26 -18.76
N TYR A 141 -2.19 -1.27 -17.88
CA TYR A 141 -1.09 -0.37 -17.58
C TYR A 141 0.13 -1.11 -17.01
N ILE A 142 -0.09 -2.04 -16.08
CA ILE A 142 0.97 -2.89 -15.52
C ILE A 142 1.61 -3.74 -16.63
N LEU A 143 0.79 -4.37 -17.49
CA LEU A 143 1.27 -5.20 -18.59
C LEU A 143 2.07 -4.43 -19.66
N LEU A 144 1.81 -3.13 -19.83
CA LEU A 144 2.63 -2.28 -20.72
C LEU A 144 4.06 -2.09 -20.19
N GLY A 145 4.18 -2.00 -18.85
CA GLY A 145 5.47 -1.82 -18.17
C GLY A 145 6.21 -3.12 -17.87
N ASP A 146 5.48 -4.21 -17.56
CA ASP A 146 6.04 -5.47 -17.05
C ASP A 146 5.28 -6.71 -17.56
N LYS A 147 5.08 -6.79 -18.87
CA LYS A 147 4.28 -7.86 -19.51
C LYS A 147 4.81 -9.27 -19.34
N ASP A 148 6.10 -9.42 -19.05
CA ASP A 148 6.75 -10.72 -18.94
C ASP A 148 6.60 -11.32 -17.55
N ASN A 149 6.27 -10.48 -16.55
CA ASN A 149 6.10 -10.88 -15.16
C ASN A 149 4.64 -10.97 -14.70
N TYR A 150 3.68 -10.65 -15.57
CA TYR A 150 2.26 -10.67 -15.22
C TYR A 150 1.44 -11.60 -16.11
N HIS A 151 0.44 -12.27 -15.52
CA HIS A 151 -0.52 -13.10 -16.24
C HIS A 151 -1.45 -12.25 -17.10
N LYS A 152 -1.37 -12.39 -18.42
CA LYS A 152 -2.18 -11.63 -19.38
C LYS A 152 -3.68 -11.94 -19.27
N ASP A 153 -4.02 -13.18 -18.89
CA ASP A 153 -5.37 -13.70 -18.73
C ASP A 153 -5.89 -13.62 -17.29
N TRP A 154 -5.19 -12.85 -16.42
CA TRP A 154 -5.50 -12.81 -14.99
C TRP A 154 -6.93 -12.39 -14.70
N PHE A 155 -7.45 -11.42 -15.46
CA PHE A 155 -8.79 -10.89 -15.25
C PHE A 155 -9.86 -11.97 -15.49
N GLU A 156 -9.87 -12.60 -16.67
CA GLU A 156 -10.85 -13.65 -17.02
C GLU A 156 -10.65 -14.92 -16.17
N LYS A 157 -9.41 -15.21 -15.81
CA LYS A 157 -9.08 -16.41 -15.06
C LYS A 157 -9.49 -16.35 -13.59
N TYR A 158 -9.34 -15.18 -12.96
CA TYR A 158 -9.50 -15.03 -11.53
C TYR A 158 -10.51 -13.96 -11.11
N TRP A 159 -10.52 -12.77 -11.72
CA TRP A 159 -11.29 -11.62 -11.23
C TRP A 159 -12.79 -11.89 -11.17
N GLU A 160 -13.35 -12.49 -12.21
CA GLU A 160 -14.79 -12.80 -12.29
C GLU A 160 -15.22 -13.82 -11.24
N LYS A 161 -14.30 -14.69 -10.80
CA LYS A 161 -14.58 -15.78 -9.86
C LYS A 161 -14.40 -15.37 -8.39
N ILE A 162 -13.97 -14.15 -8.11
CA ILE A 162 -13.87 -13.62 -6.75
C ILE A 162 -15.28 -13.61 -6.12
N PRO A 163 -15.46 -14.11 -4.87
CA PRO A 163 -14.41 -14.45 -3.89
C PRO A 163 -13.89 -15.89 -3.93
N ASN A 164 -14.35 -16.75 -4.83
CA ASN A 164 -14.08 -18.18 -4.82
C ASN A 164 -12.81 -18.55 -5.61
N VAL A 165 -11.70 -17.84 -5.35
CA VAL A 165 -10.43 -18.02 -6.05
C VAL A 165 -9.34 -18.50 -5.10
N ARG A 166 -8.30 -19.14 -5.67
CA ARG A 166 -7.09 -19.57 -4.95
C ARG A 166 -5.86 -19.32 -5.80
N ASP A 167 -4.74 -19.02 -5.12
CA ASP A 167 -3.41 -18.87 -5.73
C ASP A 167 -3.48 -17.95 -6.96
N PHE A 168 -3.93 -16.70 -6.74
CA PHE A 168 -4.40 -15.80 -7.79
C PHE A 168 -3.65 -14.46 -7.89
N HIS A 169 -2.43 -14.38 -7.39
CA HIS A 169 -1.63 -13.16 -7.55
C HIS A 169 -1.39 -12.89 -9.05
N PRO A 170 -1.47 -11.63 -9.50
CA PRO A 170 -1.29 -11.31 -10.92
C PRO A 170 0.14 -11.53 -11.44
N THR A 171 1.15 -11.54 -10.58
CA THR A 171 2.55 -11.76 -10.96
C THR A 171 2.85 -13.24 -11.15
N ILE A 172 3.49 -13.57 -12.26
CA ILE A 172 3.91 -14.94 -12.59
C ILE A 172 4.91 -15.45 -11.53
N GLY A 173 4.67 -16.66 -11.03
CA GLY A 173 5.50 -17.29 -10.00
C GLY A 173 5.16 -16.89 -8.56
N GLU A 174 4.32 -15.85 -8.37
CA GLU A 174 3.89 -15.40 -7.05
C GLU A 174 2.42 -15.75 -6.73
N GLU A 175 1.77 -16.59 -7.53
CA GLU A 175 0.34 -16.91 -7.40
C GLU A 175 -0.04 -17.31 -5.96
N LYS A 176 0.84 -18.06 -5.29
CA LYS A 176 0.65 -18.51 -3.90
C LYS A 176 0.80 -17.43 -2.85
N SER A 177 1.23 -16.22 -3.20
CA SER A 177 1.24 -15.09 -2.25
C SER A 177 -0.17 -14.59 -1.95
N TRP A 178 -1.10 -14.74 -2.91
CA TRP A 178 -2.54 -14.49 -2.73
C TRP A 178 -3.30 -15.81 -2.70
N ARG A 179 -3.28 -16.51 -1.57
CA ARG A 179 -3.78 -17.88 -1.50
C ARG A 179 -5.29 -17.99 -1.55
N LYS A 180 -6.00 -17.14 -0.83
CA LYS A 180 -7.47 -17.10 -0.79
C LYS A 180 -7.95 -15.76 -0.25
N LEU A 181 -9.24 -15.51 -0.36
CA LEU A 181 -9.92 -14.37 0.26
C LEU A 181 -10.64 -14.81 1.54
N GLU A 182 -10.70 -13.93 2.50
CA GLU A 182 -11.59 -14.00 3.64
C GLU A 182 -12.58 -12.84 3.58
N THR A 183 -13.82 -13.08 4.01
CA THR A 183 -14.80 -12.02 4.15
C THR A 183 -14.58 -11.33 5.49
N VAL A 184 -14.48 -10.01 5.45
CA VAL A 184 -14.40 -9.16 6.65
C VAL A 184 -15.72 -8.42 6.84
N ASN A 185 -16.09 -8.18 8.08
CA ASN A 185 -17.28 -7.38 8.38
C ASN A 185 -16.94 -5.88 8.46
N LEU A 186 -17.97 -5.03 8.50
CA LEU A 186 -17.81 -3.58 8.53
C LEU A 186 -16.91 -3.10 9.68
N GLN A 187 -17.01 -3.73 10.88
CA GLN A 187 -16.24 -3.34 12.06
C GLN A 187 -14.75 -3.65 11.95
N GLN A 188 -14.37 -4.53 11.04
CA GLN A 188 -12.97 -4.90 10.78
C GLN A 188 -12.29 -3.98 9.75
N LEU A 189 -13.05 -3.09 9.11
CA LEU A 189 -12.52 -2.10 8.18
C LEU A 189 -11.99 -0.87 8.94
N PRO A 190 -11.00 -0.16 8.39
CA PRO A 190 -10.57 1.14 8.91
C PRO A 190 -11.74 2.13 9.00
N LEU A 191 -11.73 3.00 10.00
CA LEU A 191 -12.81 3.98 10.22
C LEU A 191 -13.10 4.82 8.98
N ALA A 192 -12.06 5.30 8.30
CA ALA A 192 -12.19 6.10 7.08
C ALA A 192 -12.94 5.36 5.95
N VAL A 193 -12.81 4.01 5.88
CA VAL A 193 -13.55 3.19 4.92
C VAL A 193 -14.98 2.95 5.38
N ARG A 194 -15.18 2.65 6.68
CA ARG A 194 -16.52 2.42 7.26
C ARG A 194 -17.45 3.61 7.08
N ASP A 195 -16.89 4.81 7.18
CA ASP A 195 -17.67 6.04 7.09
C ASP A 195 -17.96 6.49 5.65
N ASN A 196 -17.34 5.83 4.66
CA ASN A 196 -17.62 6.11 3.26
C ASN A 196 -19.04 5.67 2.88
N GLU A 197 -19.81 6.60 2.30
CA GLU A 197 -21.21 6.35 1.93
C GLU A 197 -21.41 5.23 0.91
N LEU A 198 -20.44 5.03 -0.01
CA LEU A 198 -20.49 3.95 -1.00
C LEU A 198 -20.39 2.57 -0.33
N VAL A 199 -19.55 2.46 0.70
CA VAL A 199 -19.41 1.24 1.49
C VAL A 199 -20.67 0.97 2.29
N LYS A 200 -21.26 2.00 2.91
CA LYS A 200 -22.53 1.90 3.66
C LYS A 200 -23.71 1.50 2.77
N LYS A 201 -23.73 1.93 1.53
CA LYS A 201 -24.78 1.54 0.55
C LYS A 201 -24.63 0.09 0.09
N GLY A 202 -23.40 -0.42 -0.09
CA GLY A 202 -23.14 -1.81 -0.43
C GLY A 202 -23.60 -2.81 0.64
N VAL A 203 -23.49 -2.45 1.93
CA VAL A 203 -23.97 -3.29 3.06
C VAL A 203 -25.49 -3.45 3.10
N LYS A 204 -26.26 -2.57 2.45
CA LYS A 204 -27.72 -2.62 2.47
C LYS A 204 -28.34 -3.47 1.35
N ASN A 205 -27.54 -3.96 0.41
CA ASN A 205 -27.99 -4.66 -0.78
C ASN A 205 -27.63 -6.15 -0.81
N ASP A 206 -27.02 -6.67 0.25
CA ASP A 206 -26.72 -8.09 0.51
C ASP A 206 -27.60 -8.61 1.66
#